data_45225e34fa161598edeb9d187a1b7757
#
_entry.id   45225e34fa161598edeb9d187a1b7757
#
_cell.length_a   1.000
_cell.length_b   1.000
_cell.length_c   1.000
_cell.angle_alpha   90.00
_cell.angle_beta   90.00
_cell.angle_gamma   90.00
#
_symmetry.space_group_name_H-M   'P 1'
#
loop_
_entity.id
_entity.type
_entity.pdbx_description
1 polymer ?
#
loop_
_entity_poly.entity_id
_entity_poly.type
_entity_poly.pdbx_seq_one_letter_code
_entity_poly.pdbx_strand_id
1 'polypeptide(L)'
;MRFLVVLLLVVIIALSIYGVYYYYQKYKPALDKYDELVSENKTLAEYISKLRTEQIKKDSVLSILANSQSEVDTQILFDNITGTRITLETENLFESGGYQLNKKGKGLLKKTAEVLLRMSDAEIVIEGHTDNQKIGPSIVKQIPSNWELSALRAINVMKYLKDSMNIDEKRMYVAAYGETRPIADNSTEEGRKKNRRIEIFLKSSSFNKIVEDTLE
;
A
#
# COMPACT_ATOMS: atom_id res chain seq x y z
N MET A 1 60.78 -5.35 -57.20
CA MET A 1 59.56 -4.57 -56.99
C MET A 1 58.35 -5.44 -56.66
N ARG A 2 57.92 -6.43 -57.42
CA ARG A 2 56.72 -7.28 -57.16
C ARG A 2 56.77 -8.04 -55.83
N PHE A 3 57.93 -8.62 -55.48
CA PHE A 3 58.08 -9.33 -54.17
C PHE A 3 57.87 -8.44 -53.00
N LEU A 4 58.34 -7.18 -52.99
CA LEU A 4 58.16 -6.22 -51.87
C LEU A 4 56.69 -5.81 -51.67
N VAL A 5 55.96 -5.66 -52.82
CA VAL A 5 54.52 -5.34 -52.78
C VAL A 5 53.70 -6.50 -52.19
N VAL A 6 54.01 -7.73 -52.55
CA VAL A 6 53.35 -8.93 -52.01
C VAL A 6 53.64 -9.06 -50.51
N LEU A 7 54.88 -8.85 -50.06
CA LEU A 7 55.23 -8.87 -48.62
C LEU A 7 54.50 -7.79 -47.88
N LEU A 8 54.37 -6.57 -48.40
CA LEU A 8 53.62 -5.49 -47.75
C LEU A 8 52.15 -5.83 -47.60
N LEU A 9 51.53 -6.42 -48.62
CA LEU A 9 50.12 -6.86 -48.56
C LEU A 9 49.89 -7.94 -47.49
N VAL A 10 50.81 -8.90 -47.37
CA VAL A 10 50.73 -9.96 -46.32
C VAL A 10 50.82 -9.35 -44.92
N VAL A 11 51.72 -8.37 -44.71
CA VAL A 11 51.85 -7.67 -43.43
C VAL A 11 50.59 -6.87 -43.09
N ILE A 12 49.99 -6.16 -44.08
CA ILE A 12 48.74 -5.42 -43.88
C ILE A 12 47.59 -6.36 -43.49
N ILE A 13 47.47 -7.50 -44.16
CA ILE A 13 46.44 -8.51 -43.85
C ILE A 13 46.66 -9.08 -42.44
N ALA A 14 47.90 -9.41 -42.07
CA ALA A 14 48.23 -9.92 -40.74
C ALA A 14 47.90 -8.91 -39.62
N LEU A 15 48.22 -7.64 -39.83
CA LEU A 15 47.88 -6.56 -38.90
C LEU A 15 46.37 -6.35 -38.79
N SER A 16 45.65 -6.46 -39.90
CA SER A 16 44.17 -6.36 -39.89
C SER A 16 43.53 -7.52 -39.09
N ILE A 17 43.99 -8.75 -39.34
CA ILE A 17 43.55 -9.94 -38.59
C ILE A 17 43.84 -9.79 -37.08
N TYR A 18 45.06 -9.35 -36.76
CA TYR A 18 45.44 -9.10 -35.37
C TYR A 18 44.60 -8.01 -34.72
N GLY A 19 44.29 -6.93 -35.41
CA GLY A 19 43.42 -5.85 -34.94
C GLY A 19 42.00 -6.33 -34.65
N VAL A 20 41.43 -7.15 -35.55
CA VAL A 20 40.12 -7.78 -35.37
C VAL A 20 40.14 -8.74 -34.20
N TYR A 21 41.14 -9.61 -34.08
CA TYR A 21 41.33 -10.51 -32.95
C TYR A 21 41.41 -9.76 -31.63
N TYR A 22 42.21 -8.70 -31.53
CA TYR A 22 42.39 -7.88 -30.35
C TYR A 22 41.11 -7.19 -29.94
N TYR A 23 40.32 -6.67 -30.92
CA TYR A 23 39.03 -6.07 -30.68
C TYR A 23 38.06 -7.05 -30.04
N TYR A 24 37.89 -8.26 -30.60
CA TYR A 24 36.97 -9.24 -30.07
C TYR A 24 37.40 -9.87 -28.76
N GLN A 25 38.72 -10.01 -28.52
CA GLN A 25 39.23 -10.63 -27.28
C GLN A 25 39.32 -9.67 -26.10
N LYS A 26 39.63 -8.42 -26.31
CA LYS A 26 39.85 -7.45 -25.23
C LYS A 26 38.87 -6.28 -25.20
N TYR A 27 38.52 -5.75 -26.37
CA TYR A 27 37.74 -4.49 -26.39
C TYR A 27 36.24 -4.75 -26.28
N LYS A 28 35.74 -5.72 -27.05
CA LYS A 28 34.30 -6.04 -27.09
C LYS A 28 33.77 -6.51 -25.73
N PRO A 29 34.40 -7.43 -24.98
CA PRO A 29 33.89 -7.84 -23.65
C PRO A 29 33.86 -6.71 -22.65
N ALA A 30 34.80 -5.77 -22.69
CA ALA A 30 34.82 -4.58 -21.86
C ALA A 30 33.66 -3.62 -22.19
N LEU A 31 33.34 -3.48 -23.47
CA LEU A 31 32.21 -2.67 -23.94
C LEU A 31 30.87 -3.31 -23.55
N ASP A 32 30.71 -4.62 -23.75
CA ASP A 32 29.50 -5.36 -23.37
C ASP A 32 29.23 -5.25 -21.86
N LYS A 33 30.30 -5.37 -21.05
CA LYS A 33 30.20 -5.17 -19.59
C LYS A 33 29.87 -3.73 -19.19
N TYR A 34 30.36 -2.75 -19.93
CA TYR A 34 30.00 -1.35 -19.72
C TYR A 34 28.52 -1.10 -20.02
N ASP A 35 28.02 -1.64 -21.13
CA ASP A 35 26.60 -1.52 -21.51
C ASP A 35 25.68 -2.21 -20.52
N GLU A 36 26.09 -3.38 -20.00
CA GLU A 36 25.40 -4.10 -18.92
C GLU A 36 25.30 -3.21 -17.65
N LEU A 37 26.42 -2.66 -17.20
CA LEU A 37 26.46 -1.76 -16.04
C LEU A 37 25.62 -0.49 -16.23
N VAL A 38 25.60 0.08 -17.43
CA VAL A 38 24.76 1.25 -17.75
C VAL A 38 23.30 0.89 -17.68
N SER A 39 22.89 -0.29 -18.19
CA SER A 39 21.51 -0.76 -18.11
C SER A 39 21.09 -1.04 -16.67
N GLU A 40 21.95 -1.67 -15.88
CA GLU A 40 21.70 -1.94 -14.45
C GLU A 40 21.58 -0.64 -13.64
N ASN A 41 22.44 0.33 -13.88
CA ASN A 41 22.35 1.66 -13.25
C ASN A 41 21.06 2.40 -13.62
N LYS A 42 20.58 2.24 -14.87
CA LYS A 42 19.32 2.83 -15.31
C LYS A 42 18.12 2.21 -14.56
N THR A 43 18.06 0.88 -14.46
CA THR A 43 17.01 0.18 -13.72
C THR A 43 17.02 0.54 -12.23
N LEU A 44 18.21 0.65 -11.64
CA LEU A 44 18.37 1.07 -10.25
C LEU A 44 17.89 2.52 -10.04
N ALA A 45 18.22 3.43 -10.96
CA ALA A 45 17.75 4.82 -10.90
C ALA A 45 16.22 4.92 -11.03
N GLU A 46 15.60 4.11 -11.89
CA GLU A 46 14.14 4.03 -12.01
C GLU A 46 13.50 3.50 -10.71
N TYR A 47 14.08 2.48 -10.11
CA TYR A 47 13.64 1.94 -8.83
C TYR A 47 13.74 2.98 -7.69
N ILE A 48 14.88 3.68 -7.58
CA ILE A 48 15.08 4.75 -6.60
C ILE A 48 14.07 5.88 -6.80
N SER A 49 13.80 6.28 -8.05
CA SER A 49 12.81 7.32 -8.35
C SER A 49 11.41 6.92 -7.91
N LYS A 50 11.04 5.64 -8.07
CA LYS A 50 9.76 5.09 -7.63
C LYS A 50 9.65 5.10 -6.09
N LEU A 51 10.68 4.62 -5.39
CA LEU A 51 10.73 4.67 -3.92
C LEU A 51 10.63 6.11 -3.38
N ARG A 52 11.30 7.05 -4.04
CA ARG A 52 11.25 8.47 -3.66
C ARG A 52 9.85 9.07 -3.83
N THR A 53 9.16 8.69 -4.90
CA THR A 53 7.76 9.13 -5.14
C THR A 53 6.82 8.56 -4.07
N GLU A 54 7.00 7.29 -3.68
CA GLU A 54 6.24 6.68 -2.59
C GLU A 54 6.52 7.37 -1.25
N GLN A 55 7.78 7.71 -0.97
CA GLN A 55 8.16 8.44 0.25
C GLN A 55 7.49 9.81 0.30
N ILE A 56 7.50 10.58 -0.79
CA ILE A 56 6.84 11.88 -0.88
C ILE A 56 5.32 11.75 -0.65
N LYS A 57 4.68 10.71 -1.21
CA LYS A 57 3.27 10.42 -0.95
C LYS A 57 3.01 10.15 0.54
N LYS A 58 3.85 9.33 1.20
CA LYS A 58 3.78 9.05 2.64
C LYS A 58 3.93 10.32 3.48
N ASP A 59 4.93 11.15 3.19
CA ASP A 59 5.19 12.39 3.93
C ASP A 59 4.04 13.39 3.78
N SER A 60 3.42 13.46 2.59
CA SER A 60 2.25 14.31 2.36
C SER A 60 1.02 13.83 3.15
N VAL A 61 0.82 12.52 3.26
CA VAL A 61 -0.22 11.90 4.08
C VAL A 61 0.03 12.19 5.56
N LEU A 62 1.27 11.99 6.04
CA LEU A 62 1.67 12.30 7.41
C LEU A 62 1.42 13.76 7.78
N SER A 63 1.72 14.70 6.89
CA SER A 63 1.52 16.14 7.15
C SER A 63 0.04 16.51 7.31
N ILE A 64 -0.85 15.86 6.54
CA ILE A 64 -2.31 16.08 6.64
C ILE A 64 -2.83 15.54 7.97
N LEU A 65 -2.32 14.38 8.37
CA LEU A 65 -2.72 13.70 9.59
C LEU A 65 -2.19 14.40 10.84
N ALA A 66 -0.95 14.89 10.81
CA ALA A 66 -0.36 15.70 11.89
C ALA A 66 -1.16 16.99 12.11
N ASN A 67 -1.64 17.63 11.04
CA ASN A 67 -2.51 18.81 11.14
C ASN A 67 -3.94 18.48 11.61
N SER A 68 -4.37 17.21 11.55
CA SER A 68 -5.68 16.75 12.05
C SER A 68 -5.62 16.18 13.48
N GLN A 69 -4.43 15.97 14.04
CA GLN A 69 -4.21 15.32 15.33
C GLN A 69 -4.65 16.14 16.58
N SER A 70 -5.06 17.41 16.42
CA SER A 70 -5.46 18.22 17.56
C SER A 70 -6.86 17.90 18.14
N GLU A 71 -7.66 17.03 17.50
CA GLU A 71 -9.05 16.80 17.95
C GLU A 71 -9.55 15.35 17.97
N VAL A 72 -8.80 14.34 17.50
CA VAL A 72 -9.37 12.97 17.41
C VAL A 72 -8.32 11.88 17.62
N ASP A 73 -8.65 10.90 18.48
CA ASP A 73 -7.91 9.64 18.69
C ASP A 73 -7.90 8.75 17.43
N THR A 74 -7.14 9.14 16.43
CA THR A 74 -6.90 8.33 15.23
C THR A 74 -5.48 7.84 15.25
N GLN A 75 -5.29 6.52 15.36
CA GLN A 75 -3.97 5.89 15.23
C GLN A 75 -3.74 5.48 13.79
N ILE A 76 -2.60 5.90 13.24
CA ILE A 76 -2.18 5.51 11.90
C ILE A 76 -0.85 4.78 12.00
N LEU A 77 -0.87 3.51 11.62
CA LEU A 77 0.30 2.67 11.57
C LEU A 77 0.69 2.46 10.10
N PHE A 78 1.92 2.80 9.78
CA PHE A 78 2.51 2.49 8.47
C PHE A 78 3.26 1.17 8.59
N ASP A 79 2.79 0.17 7.87
CA ASP A 79 3.56 -1.03 7.60
C ASP A 79 4.25 -0.85 6.24
N ASN A 80 5.58 -0.84 6.25
CA ASN A 80 6.38 -0.61 5.04
C ASN A 80 6.25 -1.74 4.01
N ILE A 81 5.73 -2.90 4.40
CA ILE A 81 5.65 -4.11 3.56
C ILE A 81 4.22 -4.32 3.06
N THR A 82 3.21 -4.13 3.89
CA THR A 82 1.82 -4.53 3.59
C THR A 82 0.88 -3.38 3.26
N GLY A 83 1.16 -2.15 3.70
CA GLY A 83 0.32 -0.99 3.41
C GLY A 83 0.12 -0.05 4.60
N THR A 84 -0.84 0.85 4.48
CA THR A 84 -1.18 1.84 5.51
C THR A 84 -2.47 1.44 6.21
N ARG A 85 -2.48 1.42 7.54
CA ARG A 85 -3.65 1.12 8.37
C ARG A 85 -4.10 2.36 9.12
N ILE A 86 -5.37 2.71 9.01
CA ILE A 86 -6.02 3.83 9.70
C ILE A 86 -7.02 3.21 10.68
N THR A 87 -6.83 3.42 11.98
CA THR A 87 -7.70 2.90 13.04
C THR A 87 -8.61 4.01 13.57
N LEU A 88 -9.91 3.75 13.61
CA LEU A 88 -10.95 4.68 14.05
C LEU A 88 -11.80 4.01 15.13
N GLU A 89 -11.87 4.59 16.31
CA GLU A 89 -12.74 4.09 17.40
C GLU A 89 -14.22 4.21 17.03
N THR A 90 -15.02 3.18 17.31
CA THR A 90 -16.45 3.17 16.96
C THR A 90 -17.27 4.24 17.67
N GLU A 91 -16.90 4.65 18.88
CA GLU A 91 -17.56 5.72 19.64
C GLU A 91 -17.50 7.07 18.91
N ASN A 92 -16.43 7.30 18.17
CA ASN A 92 -16.24 8.49 17.36
C ASN A 92 -16.99 8.43 16.02
N LEU A 93 -17.36 7.24 15.55
CA LEU A 93 -17.97 7.04 14.23
C LEU A 93 -19.49 6.90 14.28
N PHE A 94 -20.01 6.17 15.27
CA PHE A 94 -21.40 5.71 15.27
C PHE A 94 -22.20 6.29 16.44
N GLU A 95 -23.53 6.25 16.32
CA GLU A 95 -24.43 6.46 17.44
C GLU A 95 -24.21 5.39 18.50
N SER A 96 -24.50 5.73 19.78
CA SER A 96 -24.23 4.85 20.91
C SER A 96 -24.86 3.46 20.74
N GLY A 97 -24.02 2.42 20.83
CA GLY A 97 -24.44 1.03 20.63
C GLY A 97 -24.89 0.67 19.22
N GLY A 98 -24.91 1.61 18.29
CA GLY A 98 -25.44 1.44 16.95
C GLY A 98 -24.40 1.18 15.85
N TYR A 99 -24.87 1.25 14.61
CA TYR A 99 -24.11 1.13 13.38
C TYR A 99 -24.36 2.29 12.40
N GLN A 100 -25.21 3.26 12.78
CA GLN A 100 -25.46 4.47 11.98
C GLN A 100 -24.39 5.52 12.26
N LEU A 101 -23.81 6.09 11.20
CA LEU A 101 -22.77 7.13 11.33
C LEU A 101 -23.34 8.40 11.94
N ASN A 102 -22.72 8.86 13.02
CA ASN A 102 -23.03 10.15 13.63
C ASN A 102 -22.36 11.32 12.88
N LYS A 103 -22.66 12.55 13.26
CA LYS A 103 -22.10 13.76 12.61
C LYS A 103 -20.58 13.83 12.72
N LYS A 104 -20.02 13.45 13.90
CA LYS A 104 -18.56 13.42 14.13
C LYS A 104 -17.89 12.40 13.23
N GLY A 105 -18.47 11.19 13.13
CA GLY A 105 -17.98 10.11 12.28
C GLY A 105 -17.95 10.47 10.79
N LYS A 106 -18.99 11.14 10.29
CA LYS A 106 -19.01 11.65 8.93
C LYS A 106 -17.88 12.66 8.67
N GLY A 107 -17.60 13.55 9.64
CA GLY A 107 -16.47 14.47 9.57
C GLY A 107 -15.11 13.79 9.54
N LEU A 108 -14.93 12.75 10.36
CA LEU A 108 -13.72 11.91 10.37
C LEU A 108 -13.51 11.20 9.04
N LEU A 109 -14.56 10.54 8.53
CA LEU A 109 -14.50 9.81 7.28
C LEU A 109 -14.24 10.74 6.09
N LYS A 110 -14.69 12.02 6.14
CA LYS A 110 -14.34 13.02 5.14
C LYS A 110 -12.82 13.27 5.12
N LYS A 111 -12.19 13.48 6.29
CA LYS A 111 -10.72 13.64 6.38
C LYS A 111 -9.99 12.38 5.91
N THR A 112 -10.49 11.20 6.30
CA THR A 112 -9.95 9.92 5.84
C THR A 112 -10.03 9.79 4.31
N ALA A 113 -11.16 10.19 3.70
CA ALA A 113 -11.35 10.13 2.26
C ALA A 113 -10.31 10.96 1.48
N GLU A 114 -9.85 12.09 2.03
CA GLU A 114 -8.79 12.89 1.40
C GLU A 114 -7.47 12.10 1.27
N VAL A 115 -7.16 11.23 2.25
CA VAL A 115 -6.02 10.30 2.19
C VAL A 115 -6.26 9.22 1.14
N LEU A 116 -7.46 8.59 1.15
CA LEU A 116 -7.83 7.53 0.23
C LEU A 116 -7.82 7.97 -1.24
N LEU A 117 -8.19 9.22 -1.51
CA LEU A 117 -8.17 9.82 -2.86
C LEU A 117 -6.75 10.06 -3.38
N ARG A 118 -5.80 10.37 -2.48
CA ARG A 118 -4.38 10.56 -2.87
C ARG A 118 -3.68 9.23 -3.18
N MET A 119 -4.18 8.12 -2.67
CA MET A 119 -3.69 6.77 -2.90
C MET A 119 -4.63 6.02 -3.87
N SER A 120 -4.80 6.57 -5.06
CA SER A 120 -5.82 6.15 -6.04
C SER A 120 -5.66 4.71 -6.54
N ASP A 121 -4.46 4.17 -6.49
CA ASP A 121 -4.06 2.83 -6.93
C ASP A 121 -4.11 1.75 -5.83
N ALA A 122 -4.36 2.15 -4.58
CA ALA A 122 -4.47 1.20 -3.47
C ALA A 122 -5.86 0.57 -3.38
N GLU A 123 -5.91 -0.72 -3.05
CA GLU A 123 -7.13 -1.39 -2.57
C GLU A 123 -7.42 -0.97 -1.14
N ILE A 124 -8.70 -0.85 -0.82
CA ILE A 124 -9.18 -0.37 0.49
C ILE A 124 -9.96 -1.49 1.15
N VAL A 125 -9.45 -2.01 2.27
CA VAL A 125 -10.15 -3.00 3.09
C VAL A 125 -10.69 -2.30 4.33
N ILE A 126 -12.01 -2.37 4.54
CA ILE A 126 -12.69 -1.79 5.69
C ILE A 126 -13.03 -2.91 6.64
N GLU A 127 -12.33 -2.97 7.76
CA GLU A 127 -12.41 -4.05 8.73
C GLU A 127 -13.18 -3.61 9.97
N GLY A 128 -14.26 -4.35 10.32
CA GLY A 128 -15.06 -4.11 11.50
C GLY A 128 -14.68 -5.02 12.67
N HIS A 129 -14.52 -4.44 13.85
CA HIS A 129 -14.20 -5.14 15.09
C HIS A 129 -15.11 -4.70 16.22
N THR A 130 -15.36 -5.60 17.16
CA THR A 130 -16.08 -5.34 18.43
C THR A 130 -15.23 -5.76 19.62
N ASP A 131 -15.66 -5.41 20.81
CA ASP A 131 -15.24 -6.07 22.04
C ASP A 131 -15.98 -7.41 22.21
N ASN A 132 -15.76 -8.10 23.36
CA ASN A 132 -16.39 -9.38 23.69
C ASN A 132 -17.74 -9.24 24.42
N GLN A 133 -18.32 -8.04 24.50
CA GLN A 133 -19.62 -7.84 25.11
C GLN A 133 -20.72 -8.39 24.21
N LYS A 134 -21.71 -9.03 24.82
CA LYS A 134 -22.90 -9.52 24.07
C LYS A 134 -23.72 -8.35 23.55
N ILE A 135 -24.33 -8.55 22.42
CA ILE A 135 -25.28 -7.58 21.83
C ILE A 135 -26.41 -7.29 22.79
N GLY A 136 -26.69 -6.01 23.00
CA GLY A 136 -27.74 -5.57 23.91
C GLY A 136 -29.14 -6.01 23.45
N PRO A 137 -30.08 -6.20 24.40
CA PRO A 137 -31.41 -6.73 24.10
C PRO A 137 -32.24 -5.85 23.17
N SER A 138 -31.94 -4.58 23.05
CA SER A 138 -32.65 -3.61 22.20
C SER A 138 -32.42 -3.87 20.69
N ILE A 139 -31.28 -4.41 20.30
CA ILE A 139 -30.92 -4.61 18.90
C ILE A 139 -30.67 -6.09 18.53
N VAL A 140 -30.60 -7.01 19.50
CA VAL A 140 -30.26 -8.42 19.26
C VAL A 140 -31.22 -9.13 18.30
N LYS A 141 -32.48 -8.68 18.18
CA LYS A 141 -33.45 -9.23 17.21
C LYS A 141 -33.09 -8.88 15.75
N GLN A 142 -32.41 -7.78 15.53
CA GLN A 142 -32.00 -7.31 14.21
C GLN A 142 -30.51 -7.63 13.93
N ILE A 143 -29.71 -7.65 14.98
CA ILE A 143 -28.26 -7.87 14.92
C ILE A 143 -27.92 -8.95 15.97
N PRO A 144 -27.94 -10.23 15.61
CA PRO A 144 -27.87 -11.32 16.55
C PRO A 144 -26.49 -11.54 17.17
N SER A 145 -25.41 -11.09 16.52
CA SER A 145 -24.05 -11.28 17.03
C SER A 145 -23.10 -10.12 16.73
N ASN A 146 -21.92 -10.16 17.33
CA ASN A 146 -20.83 -9.25 17.07
C ASN A 146 -20.31 -9.32 15.63
N TRP A 147 -20.53 -10.43 14.93
CA TRP A 147 -20.22 -10.58 13.51
C TRP A 147 -21.10 -9.67 12.66
N GLU A 148 -22.42 -9.71 12.83
CA GLU A 148 -23.34 -8.84 12.09
C GLU A 148 -23.11 -7.37 12.43
N LEU A 149 -22.88 -7.05 13.74
CA LEU A 149 -22.63 -5.66 14.13
C LEU A 149 -21.38 -5.09 13.47
N SER A 150 -20.27 -5.84 13.49
CA SER A 150 -19.02 -5.41 12.86
C SER A 150 -19.16 -5.29 11.33
N ALA A 151 -19.89 -6.20 10.69
CA ALA A 151 -20.18 -6.15 9.25
C ALA A 151 -21.01 -4.92 8.88
N LEU A 152 -22.10 -4.65 9.59
CA LEU A 152 -22.98 -3.49 9.33
C LEU A 152 -22.24 -2.16 9.51
N ARG A 153 -21.37 -2.05 10.51
CA ARG A 153 -20.53 -0.88 10.73
C ARG A 153 -19.59 -0.65 9.55
N ALA A 154 -18.87 -1.69 9.12
CA ALA A 154 -17.95 -1.60 8.00
C ALA A 154 -18.67 -1.27 6.68
N ILE A 155 -19.85 -1.87 6.43
CA ILE A 155 -20.71 -1.57 5.26
C ILE A 155 -21.16 -0.10 5.27
N ASN A 156 -21.57 0.45 6.42
CA ASN A 156 -22.00 1.85 6.49
C ASN A 156 -20.85 2.83 6.25
N VAL A 157 -19.63 2.50 6.69
CA VAL A 157 -18.44 3.27 6.33
C VAL A 157 -18.19 3.20 4.83
N MET A 158 -18.22 2.00 4.23
CA MET A 158 -18.04 1.82 2.78
C MET A 158 -19.08 2.64 1.98
N LYS A 159 -20.36 2.54 2.34
CA LYS A 159 -21.43 3.31 1.68
C LYS A 159 -21.18 4.81 1.76
N TYR A 160 -20.79 5.33 2.92
CA TYR A 160 -20.50 6.75 3.07
C TYR A 160 -19.31 7.19 2.20
N LEU A 161 -18.24 6.42 2.18
CA LEU A 161 -17.07 6.68 1.32
C LEU A 161 -17.43 6.66 -0.16
N LYS A 162 -18.27 5.71 -0.61
CA LYS A 162 -18.78 5.63 -1.97
C LYS A 162 -19.70 6.82 -2.30
N ASP A 163 -20.80 6.95 -1.55
CA ASP A 163 -21.93 7.80 -1.92
C ASP A 163 -21.67 9.30 -1.66
N SER A 164 -20.88 9.62 -0.62
CA SER A 164 -20.62 11.00 -0.21
C SER A 164 -19.23 11.50 -0.58
N MET A 165 -18.25 10.61 -0.74
CA MET A 165 -16.85 10.97 -1.00
C MET A 165 -16.35 10.52 -2.38
N ASN A 166 -17.22 9.88 -3.19
CA ASN A 166 -16.92 9.41 -4.55
C ASN A 166 -15.69 8.46 -4.63
N ILE A 167 -15.45 7.65 -3.59
CA ILE A 167 -14.44 6.59 -3.66
C ILE A 167 -14.99 5.46 -4.51
N ASP A 168 -14.19 4.99 -5.49
CA ASP A 168 -14.59 3.90 -6.39
C ASP A 168 -14.85 2.61 -5.59
N GLU A 169 -16.08 2.07 -5.71
CA GLU A 169 -16.47 0.84 -5.02
C GLU A 169 -15.65 -0.38 -5.41
N LYS A 170 -15.09 -0.41 -6.63
CA LYS A 170 -14.23 -1.49 -7.11
C LYS A 170 -12.92 -1.61 -6.33
N ARG A 171 -12.53 -0.55 -5.65
CA ARG A 171 -11.35 -0.53 -4.78
C ARG A 171 -11.65 -0.95 -3.35
N MET A 172 -12.93 -1.10 -2.97
CA MET A 172 -13.32 -1.28 -1.58
C MET A 172 -13.80 -2.70 -1.29
N TYR A 173 -13.30 -3.27 -0.21
CA TYR A 173 -13.72 -4.55 0.35
C TYR A 173 -14.14 -4.36 1.80
N VAL A 174 -15.08 -5.16 2.27
CA VAL A 174 -15.52 -5.19 3.66
C VAL A 174 -15.13 -6.51 4.28
N ALA A 175 -14.49 -6.45 5.44
CA ALA A 175 -14.24 -7.60 6.30
C ALA A 175 -14.85 -7.36 7.69
N ALA A 176 -15.34 -8.42 8.32
CA ALA A 176 -15.91 -8.37 9.64
C ALA A 176 -15.27 -9.45 10.50
N TYR A 177 -14.84 -9.09 11.70
CA TYR A 177 -14.13 -10.00 12.60
C TYR A 177 -14.84 -10.16 13.95
N GLY A 178 -15.91 -9.39 14.21
CA GLY A 178 -16.54 -9.41 15.51
C GLY A 178 -15.51 -9.18 16.63
N GLU A 179 -15.56 -10.02 17.64
CA GLU A 179 -14.67 -9.99 18.81
C GLU A 179 -13.38 -10.82 18.67
N THR A 180 -13.17 -11.49 17.51
CA THR A 180 -12.14 -12.53 17.34
C THR A 180 -10.73 -12.01 17.19
N ARG A 181 -10.56 -10.71 16.94
CA ARG A 181 -9.25 -10.06 16.77
C ARG A 181 -9.04 -8.89 17.73
N PRO A 182 -8.94 -9.15 19.05
CA PRO A 182 -8.68 -8.10 20.02
C PRO A 182 -7.24 -7.57 19.89
N ILE A 183 -7.07 -6.26 20.09
CA ILE A 183 -5.76 -5.58 20.16
C ILE A 183 -5.41 -5.14 21.59
N ALA A 184 -6.37 -5.26 22.51
CA ALA A 184 -6.20 -4.92 23.92
C ALA A 184 -7.01 -5.88 24.81
N ASP A 185 -6.77 -5.82 26.10
CA ASP A 185 -7.45 -6.70 27.08
C ASP A 185 -8.94 -6.34 27.23
N ASN A 186 -9.82 -7.29 26.92
CA ASN A 186 -11.27 -7.16 27.02
C ASN A 186 -11.78 -7.13 28.50
N SER A 187 -10.94 -7.41 29.49
CA SER A 187 -11.31 -7.34 30.89
C SER A 187 -11.45 -5.89 31.36
N THR A 188 -10.75 -4.96 30.74
CA THR A 188 -10.78 -3.53 31.06
C THR A 188 -11.68 -2.74 30.10
N GLU A 189 -12.28 -1.61 30.58
CA GLU A 189 -13.10 -0.77 29.70
C GLU A 189 -12.22 -0.08 28.62
N GLU A 190 -11.03 0.36 28.99
CA GLU A 190 -10.07 0.97 28.08
C GLU A 190 -9.65 -0.01 26.97
N GLY A 191 -9.46 -1.28 27.31
CA GLY A 191 -9.15 -2.32 26.35
C GLY A 191 -10.32 -2.63 25.42
N ARG A 192 -11.53 -2.75 25.98
CA ARG A 192 -12.75 -2.92 25.16
C ARG A 192 -12.97 -1.76 24.21
N LYS A 193 -12.75 -0.52 24.65
CA LYS A 193 -12.84 0.68 23.80
C LYS A 193 -11.90 0.58 22.61
N LYS A 194 -10.64 0.17 22.80
CA LYS A 194 -9.67 -0.04 21.71
C LYS A 194 -10.09 -1.17 20.77
N ASN A 195 -10.73 -2.21 21.29
CA ASN A 195 -11.22 -3.33 20.49
C ASN A 195 -12.43 -2.96 19.63
N ARG A 196 -13.30 -2.04 20.10
CA ARG A 196 -14.42 -1.47 19.33
C ARG A 196 -13.91 -0.45 18.30
N ARG A 197 -13.49 -0.93 17.13
CA ARG A 197 -12.85 -0.10 16.10
C ARG A 197 -13.25 -0.47 14.67
N ILE A 198 -13.06 0.47 13.78
CA ILE A 198 -12.97 0.25 12.34
C ILE A 198 -11.52 0.44 11.95
N GLU A 199 -10.97 -0.49 11.21
CA GLU A 199 -9.68 -0.36 10.56
C GLU A 199 -9.88 -0.19 9.05
N ILE A 200 -9.25 0.83 8.47
CA ILE A 200 -9.21 1.03 7.02
C ILE A 200 -7.79 0.74 6.57
N PHE A 201 -7.62 -0.39 5.91
CA PHE A 201 -6.34 -0.86 5.43
C PHE A 201 -6.20 -0.55 3.94
N LEU A 202 -5.16 0.20 3.59
CA LEU A 202 -4.77 0.53 2.23
C LEU A 202 -3.69 -0.44 1.79
N LYS A 203 -4.08 -1.40 0.96
CA LYS A 203 -3.17 -2.40 0.41
C LYS A 203 -2.53 -1.83 -0.86
N SER A 204 -1.21 -1.72 -0.89
CA SER A 204 -0.50 -1.25 -2.08
C SER A 204 -0.61 -2.27 -3.22
N SER A 205 -0.95 -1.80 -4.42
CA SER A 205 -1.00 -2.63 -5.63
C SER A 205 0.38 -3.20 -6.02
N SER A 206 1.46 -2.55 -5.61
CA SER A 206 2.83 -3.01 -5.82
C SER A 206 3.12 -4.36 -5.15
N PHE A 207 2.46 -4.66 -4.04
CA PHE A 207 2.64 -5.93 -3.32
C PHE A 207 2.07 -7.13 -4.09
N ASN A 208 0.89 -6.98 -4.69
CA ASN A 208 0.29 -8.06 -5.50
C ASN A 208 1.16 -8.41 -6.70
N LYS A 209 1.74 -7.41 -7.36
CA LYS A 209 2.60 -7.62 -8.52
C LYS A 209 3.91 -8.34 -8.17
N ILE A 210 4.51 -8.04 -7.01
CA ILE A 210 5.72 -8.74 -6.54
C ILE A 210 5.40 -10.21 -6.21
N VAL A 211 4.24 -10.50 -5.62
CA VAL A 211 3.84 -11.88 -5.30
C VAL A 211 3.52 -12.67 -6.55
N GLU A 212 2.83 -12.08 -7.54
CA GLU A 212 2.53 -12.71 -8.83
C GLU A 212 3.82 -13.00 -9.61
N ASP A 213 4.73 -12.01 -9.73
CA ASP A 213 6.03 -12.15 -10.42
C ASP A 213 6.99 -13.15 -9.72
N THR A 214 6.73 -13.54 -8.46
CA THR A 214 7.58 -14.49 -7.69
C THR A 214 7.04 -15.92 -7.75
N LEU A 215 5.77 -16.11 -8.14
CA LEU A 215 5.11 -17.41 -8.21
C LEU A 215 5.04 -17.97 -9.65
N GLU A 216 5.45 -17.21 -10.66
CA GLU A 216 5.72 -17.66 -12.04
C GLU A 216 7.21 -18.05 -12.22
#